data_2158f0f71eff195c51789b56c3a4bbcb
#
_entry.id   2158f0f71eff195c51789b56c3a4bbcb
#
_cell.length_a   1.000
_cell.length_b   1.000
_cell.length_c   1.000
_cell.angle_alpha   90.00
_cell.angle_beta   90.00
_cell.angle_gamma   90.00
#
_symmetry.space_group_name_H-M   'P 1'
#
loop_
_entity.id
_entity.type
_entity.pdbx_description
1 polymer ?
#
loop_
_entity_poly.entity_id
_entity_poly.type
_entity_poly.pdbx_seq_one_letter_code
_entity_poly.pdbx_strand_id
1 'polypeptide(L)'
;MSTLRNTLRTFWTRDSSILLGGFILTVFLIVYIWRPLAEEYLKYVDWNGPWWRYMDWLLLGIFGFMSVTIIARANLKADLLIIFVGVCGGLAIESWGTQTNLWHYYTAERPPLWIIPAWPIASLSIDRITRLFDWCLERLERSLKFILHPSAFIIAYWLTFASFLTLMLVFVAPTFDKSFTRLALILSILLILTPTDHRFALLTFSAGSGLGYSLEVWGTTRECWTYYTHQTPPLFAVLAHGMAAVAFWRAGLMVKVLWGNLGKKLSVASERP
;
A
#
# COMPACT_ATOMS: atom_id res chain seq x y z
N MET A 1 26.77 -12.81 -21.26
CA MET A 1 26.90 -11.43 -20.71
C MET A 1 25.90 -10.41 -21.30
N SER A 2 25.53 -10.52 -22.59
CA SER A 2 24.54 -9.60 -23.23
C SER A 2 23.15 -9.67 -22.60
N THR A 3 22.66 -10.85 -22.25
CA THR A 3 21.33 -11.06 -21.67
C THR A 3 21.16 -10.41 -20.29
N LEU A 4 22.16 -10.58 -19.42
CA LEU A 4 22.18 -9.99 -18.07
C LEU A 4 22.20 -8.44 -18.13
N ARG A 5 23.01 -7.87 -19.05
CA ARG A 5 23.08 -6.42 -19.26
C ARG A 5 21.77 -5.83 -19.81
N ASN A 6 21.07 -6.56 -20.65
CA ASN A 6 19.75 -6.14 -21.16
C ASN A 6 18.69 -6.24 -20.05
N THR A 7 18.70 -7.29 -19.24
CA THR A 7 17.79 -7.43 -18.10
C THR A 7 17.99 -6.33 -17.06
N LEU A 8 19.24 -5.98 -16.74
CA LEU A 8 19.55 -4.88 -15.83
C LEU A 8 19.12 -3.51 -16.39
N ARG A 9 19.27 -3.27 -17.69
CA ARG A 9 18.80 -2.03 -18.35
C ARG A 9 17.29 -1.90 -18.38
N THR A 10 16.54 -3.00 -18.43
CA THR A 10 15.07 -2.98 -18.33
C THR A 10 14.58 -2.87 -16.88
N PHE A 11 15.39 -3.29 -15.93
CA PHE A 11 15.06 -3.20 -14.51
C PHE A 11 15.31 -1.79 -13.95
N TRP A 12 16.42 -1.16 -14.34
CA TRP A 12 16.83 0.17 -13.88
C TRP A 12 16.75 1.19 -15.02
N THR A 13 15.87 2.16 -14.88
CA THR A 13 15.65 3.24 -15.85
C THR A 13 15.97 4.60 -15.21
N ARG A 14 15.91 5.69 -15.99
CA ARG A 14 15.96 7.05 -15.46
C ARG A 14 14.85 7.29 -14.43
N ASP A 15 13.66 6.80 -14.71
CA ASP A 15 12.50 6.91 -13.80
C ASP A 15 12.76 6.18 -12.49
N SER A 16 13.45 5.02 -12.52
CA SER A 16 13.89 4.30 -11.34
C SER A 16 14.80 5.15 -10.44
N SER A 17 15.74 5.87 -11.04
CA SER A 17 16.65 6.77 -10.31
C SER A 17 15.88 7.95 -9.67
N ILE A 18 14.89 8.51 -10.36
CA ILE A 18 14.06 9.59 -9.84
C ILE A 18 13.22 9.10 -8.65
N LEU A 19 12.58 7.94 -8.79
CA LEU A 19 11.78 7.36 -7.71
C LEU A 19 12.63 7.02 -6.48
N LEU A 20 13.79 6.40 -6.67
CA LEU A 20 14.68 6.08 -5.57
C LEU A 20 15.22 7.36 -4.89
N GLY A 21 15.60 8.36 -5.68
CA GLY A 21 16.02 9.66 -5.15
C GLY A 21 14.90 10.34 -4.34
N GLY A 22 13.67 10.31 -4.83
CA GLY A 22 12.50 10.80 -4.11
C GLY A 22 12.24 10.04 -2.82
N PHE A 23 12.37 8.72 -2.84
CA PHE A 23 12.24 7.88 -1.64
C PHE A 23 13.31 8.23 -0.59
N ILE A 24 14.57 8.27 -0.98
CA ILE A 24 15.69 8.64 -0.09
C ILE A 24 15.47 10.04 0.50
N LEU A 25 15.11 11.02 -0.35
CA LEU A 25 14.80 12.39 0.10
C LEU A 25 13.66 12.39 1.12
N THR A 26 12.61 11.62 0.88
CA THR A 26 11.47 11.50 1.81
C THR A 26 11.91 10.96 3.16
N VAL A 27 12.74 9.93 3.20
CA VAL A 27 13.31 9.37 4.45
C VAL A 27 14.14 10.43 5.17
N PHE A 28 15.01 11.16 4.46
CA PHE A 28 15.77 12.25 5.05
C PHE A 28 14.90 13.36 5.63
N LEU A 29 13.84 13.76 4.92
CA LEU A 29 12.91 14.77 5.40
C LEU A 29 12.16 14.32 6.66
N ILE A 30 11.72 13.05 6.72
CA ILE A 30 11.09 12.48 7.92
C ILE A 30 12.07 12.52 9.09
N VAL A 31 13.28 12.04 8.92
CA VAL A 31 14.32 12.04 9.97
C VAL A 31 14.65 13.46 10.42
N TYR A 32 14.70 14.43 9.50
CA TYR A 32 15.00 15.83 9.82
C TYR A 32 13.87 16.51 10.57
N ILE A 33 12.62 16.37 10.08
CA ILE A 33 11.45 17.05 10.67
C ILE A 33 11.07 16.43 12.01
N TRP A 34 11.10 15.09 12.09
CA TRP A 34 10.80 14.33 13.32
C TRP A 34 12.08 13.81 13.98
N ARG A 35 13.12 14.66 14.01
CA ARG A 35 14.42 14.34 14.61
C ARG A 35 14.33 13.69 16.01
N PRO A 36 13.43 14.09 16.92
CA PRO A 36 13.29 13.43 18.22
C PRO A 36 13.01 11.93 18.14
N LEU A 37 12.31 11.45 17.09
CA LEU A 37 12.05 10.02 16.87
C LEU A 37 13.34 9.24 16.58
N ALA A 38 14.17 9.81 15.71
CA ALA A 38 15.46 9.21 15.36
C ALA A 38 16.42 9.24 16.55
N GLU A 39 16.47 10.35 17.30
CA GLU A 39 17.30 10.49 18.49
C GLU A 39 16.91 9.49 19.59
N GLU A 40 15.62 9.27 19.80
CA GLU A 40 15.15 8.30 20.78
C GLU A 40 15.58 6.88 20.41
N TYR A 41 15.42 6.49 19.14
CA TYR A 41 15.91 5.20 18.66
C TYR A 41 17.42 5.05 18.83
N LEU A 42 18.20 6.08 18.50
CA LEU A 42 19.66 6.06 18.55
C LEU A 42 20.24 6.01 19.98
N LYS A 43 19.47 6.42 21.00
CA LYS A 43 19.88 6.30 22.42
C LYS A 43 20.11 4.86 22.87
N TYR A 44 19.42 3.91 22.26
CA TYR A 44 19.55 2.49 22.61
C TYR A 44 20.70 1.78 21.88
N VAL A 45 21.39 2.47 20.96
CA VAL A 45 22.49 1.89 20.18
C VAL A 45 23.80 2.06 20.94
N ASP A 46 24.43 0.93 21.30
CA ASP A 46 25.79 0.94 21.82
C ASP A 46 26.81 1.12 20.69
N TRP A 47 27.25 2.35 20.49
CA TRP A 47 28.22 2.71 19.44
C TRP A 47 29.65 2.23 19.73
N ASN A 48 29.96 1.89 20.99
CA ASN A 48 31.28 1.38 21.40
C ASN A 48 31.36 -0.15 21.36
N GLY A 49 30.21 -0.81 21.13
CA GLY A 49 30.05 -2.26 21.08
C GLY A 49 29.55 -2.77 19.72
N PRO A 50 28.94 -3.95 19.68
CA PRO A 50 28.38 -4.54 18.47
C PRO A 50 27.06 -3.83 18.05
N TRP A 51 27.17 -2.57 17.60
CA TRP A 51 26.06 -1.68 17.26
C TRP A 51 25.02 -2.32 16.32
N TRP A 52 25.45 -3.25 15.43
CA TRP A 52 24.57 -3.97 14.50
C TRP A 52 23.54 -4.86 15.21
N ARG A 53 23.73 -5.23 16.48
CA ARG A 53 22.75 -5.99 17.28
C ARG A 53 21.56 -5.15 17.70
N TYR A 54 21.72 -3.82 17.73
CA TYR A 54 20.70 -2.86 18.12
C TYR A 54 19.93 -2.32 16.91
N MET A 55 20.31 -2.68 15.68
CA MET A 55 19.61 -2.29 14.47
C MET A 55 18.30 -3.05 14.33
N ASP A 56 17.24 -2.35 13.94
CA ASP A 56 15.96 -2.97 13.58
C ASP A 56 16.07 -3.57 12.18
N TRP A 57 16.56 -4.81 12.12
CA TRP A 57 16.75 -5.54 10.87
C TRP A 57 15.45 -5.81 10.13
N LEU A 58 14.30 -5.88 10.85
CA LEU A 58 12.99 -6.02 10.21
C LEU A 58 12.65 -4.74 9.44
N LEU A 59 12.81 -3.57 10.06
CA LEU A 59 12.59 -2.28 9.39
C LEU A 59 13.54 -2.09 8.20
N LEU A 60 14.84 -2.36 8.39
CA LEU A 60 15.83 -2.25 7.32
C LEU A 60 15.54 -3.23 6.17
N GLY A 61 15.10 -4.45 6.50
CA GLY A 61 14.65 -5.43 5.50
C GLY A 61 13.44 -4.97 4.70
N ILE A 62 12.43 -4.42 5.37
CA ILE A 62 11.25 -3.84 4.73
C ILE A 62 11.64 -2.67 3.81
N PHE A 63 12.45 -1.73 4.29
CA PHE A 63 12.92 -0.61 3.48
C PHE A 63 13.77 -1.05 2.29
N GLY A 64 14.68 -2.01 2.50
CA GLY A 64 15.48 -2.59 1.42
C GLY A 64 14.61 -3.26 0.36
N PHE A 65 13.63 -4.07 0.78
CA PHE A 65 12.68 -4.73 -0.11
C PHE A 65 11.84 -3.71 -0.89
N MET A 66 11.26 -2.71 -0.23
CA MET A 66 10.48 -1.67 -0.90
C MET A 66 11.33 -0.84 -1.85
N SER A 67 12.56 -0.47 -1.48
CA SER A 67 13.50 0.26 -2.34
C SER A 67 13.76 -0.48 -3.65
N VAL A 68 13.98 -1.79 -3.58
CA VAL A 68 14.22 -2.62 -4.77
C VAL A 68 12.94 -2.78 -5.60
N THR A 69 11.79 -2.94 -4.96
CA THR A 69 10.53 -3.14 -5.68
C THR A 69 10.06 -1.89 -6.40
N ILE A 70 10.11 -0.70 -5.77
CA ILE A 70 9.63 0.55 -6.40
C ILE A 70 10.40 0.94 -7.65
N ILE A 71 11.68 0.59 -7.75
CA ILE A 71 12.51 0.90 -8.91
C ILE A 71 12.31 -0.06 -10.08
N ALA A 72 11.75 -1.25 -9.80
CA ALA A 72 11.54 -2.27 -10.82
C ALA A 72 10.55 -1.79 -11.89
N ARG A 73 11.02 -1.65 -13.13
CA ARG A 73 10.21 -1.20 -14.29
C ARG A 73 9.44 0.10 -14.01
N ALA A 74 10.07 1.04 -13.33
CA ALA A 74 9.48 2.32 -13.00
C ALA A 74 9.03 3.07 -14.25
N ASN A 75 7.86 3.69 -14.16
CA ASN A 75 7.29 4.58 -15.17
C ASN A 75 6.67 5.78 -14.48
N LEU A 76 7.39 6.90 -14.48
CA LEU A 76 7.03 8.07 -13.70
C LEU A 76 5.62 8.60 -13.98
N LYS A 77 5.17 8.55 -15.27
CA LYS A 77 3.82 9.00 -15.63
C LYS A 77 2.71 8.16 -14.99
N ALA A 78 2.88 6.83 -14.93
CA ALA A 78 1.93 5.94 -14.28
C ALA A 78 2.07 6.00 -12.77
N ASP A 79 3.30 6.07 -12.28
CA ASP A 79 3.64 6.01 -10.87
C ASP A 79 3.20 7.27 -10.10
N LEU A 80 3.22 8.45 -10.73
CA LEU A 80 2.70 9.69 -10.13
C LEU A 80 1.23 9.57 -9.73
N LEU A 81 0.41 8.87 -10.52
CA LEU A 81 -0.99 8.65 -10.15
C LEU A 81 -1.10 7.70 -8.95
N ILE A 82 -0.27 6.65 -8.89
CA ILE A 82 -0.24 5.74 -7.75
C ILE A 82 0.20 6.50 -6.49
N ILE A 83 1.23 7.35 -6.60
CA ILE A 83 1.71 8.20 -5.52
C ILE A 83 0.60 9.12 -5.02
N PHE A 84 -0.07 9.83 -5.94
CA PHE A 84 -1.16 10.75 -5.59
C PHE A 84 -2.31 10.03 -4.86
N VAL A 85 -2.78 8.92 -5.41
CA VAL A 85 -3.85 8.12 -4.78
C VAL A 85 -3.39 7.56 -3.44
N GLY A 86 -2.13 7.11 -3.34
CA GLY A 86 -1.55 6.61 -2.10
C GLY A 86 -1.49 7.67 -1.00
N VAL A 87 -1.09 8.90 -1.33
CA VAL A 87 -1.08 10.02 -0.37
C VAL A 87 -2.50 10.36 0.09
N CYS A 88 -3.43 10.56 -0.84
CA CYS A 88 -4.81 10.91 -0.50
C CYS A 88 -5.52 9.81 0.29
N GLY A 89 -5.36 8.56 -0.15
CA GLY A 89 -5.96 7.40 0.50
C GLY A 89 -5.35 7.12 1.88
N GLY A 90 -4.02 7.22 1.98
CA GLY A 90 -3.32 7.09 3.26
C GLY A 90 -3.76 8.14 4.25
N LEU A 91 -3.84 9.41 3.84
CA LEU A 91 -4.34 10.49 4.69
C LEU A 91 -5.78 10.24 5.15
N ALA A 92 -6.65 9.75 4.27
CA ALA A 92 -8.04 9.42 4.61
C ALA A 92 -8.12 8.28 5.64
N ILE A 93 -7.35 7.20 5.44
CA ILE A 93 -7.35 6.03 6.33
C ILE A 93 -6.78 6.41 7.70
N GLU A 94 -5.64 7.09 7.74
CA GLU A 94 -5.01 7.52 8.99
C GLU A 94 -5.88 8.52 9.76
N SER A 95 -6.52 9.45 9.06
CA SER A 95 -7.47 10.37 9.68
C SER A 95 -8.66 9.64 10.27
N TRP A 96 -9.23 8.68 9.53
CA TRP A 96 -10.34 7.88 10.04
C TRP A 96 -9.96 7.11 11.30
N GLY A 97 -8.92 6.30 11.24
CA GLY A 97 -8.57 5.40 12.34
C GLY A 97 -8.13 6.12 13.61
N THR A 98 -7.32 7.19 13.46
CA THR A 98 -6.83 7.94 14.62
C THR A 98 -7.92 8.83 15.25
N GLN A 99 -8.81 9.44 14.44
CA GLN A 99 -9.91 10.26 14.97
C GLN A 99 -11.03 9.42 15.60
N THR A 100 -11.19 8.17 15.19
CA THR A 100 -12.15 7.24 15.79
C THR A 100 -11.57 6.41 16.93
N ASN A 101 -10.28 6.58 17.25
CA ASN A 101 -9.55 5.81 18.26
C ASN A 101 -9.48 4.28 17.98
N LEU A 102 -9.56 3.86 16.72
CA LEU A 102 -9.33 2.48 16.33
C LEU A 102 -7.87 2.09 16.50
N TRP A 103 -6.97 3.06 16.25
CA TRP A 103 -5.56 2.98 16.60
C TRP A 103 -5.01 4.35 16.98
N HIS A 104 -3.90 4.37 17.66
CA HIS A 104 -3.14 5.57 18.00
C HIS A 104 -1.64 5.32 17.79
N TYR A 105 -0.93 6.39 17.53
CA TYR A 105 0.52 6.40 17.37
C TYR A 105 1.16 6.88 18.68
N TYR A 106 2.38 6.44 18.95
CA TYR A 106 3.12 6.87 20.14
C TYR A 106 3.40 8.39 20.16
N THR A 107 3.39 9.07 19.00
CA THR A 107 3.50 10.53 18.89
C THR A 107 2.21 11.27 19.26
N ALA A 108 1.10 10.56 19.46
CA ALA A 108 -0.24 11.10 19.73
C ALA A 108 -0.81 12.01 18.62
N GLU A 109 -0.17 12.14 17.47
CA GLU A 109 -0.64 12.90 16.31
C GLU A 109 -1.87 12.21 15.66
N ARG A 110 -2.80 13.00 15.09
CA ARG A 110 -4.07 12.49 14.52
C ARG A 110 -4.47 13.21 13.23
N PRO A 111 -4.05 12.78 12.05
CA PRO A 111 -3.11 11.69 11.76
C PRO A 111 -1.65 12.13 11.94
N PRO A 112 -0.73 11.17 12.12
CA PRO A 112 0.69 11.47 12.13
C PRO A 112 1.19 11.70 10.70
N LEU A 113 1.64 12.91 10.40
CA LEU A 113 2.03 13.27 9.03
C LEU A 113 3.30 12.54 8.56
N TRP A 114 4.13 12.05 9.48
CA TRP A 114 5.35 11.30 9.16
C TRP A 114 5.07 9.91 8.57
N ILE A 115 3.89 9.32 8.83
CA ILE A 115 3.51 8.02 8.25
C ILE A 115 2.90 8.15 6.85
N ILE A 116 2.35 9.32 6.50
CA ILE A 116 1.67 9.52 5.22
C ILE A 116 2.54 9.16 4.01
N PRO A 117 3.83 9.49 3.96
CA PRO A 117 4.71 9.10 2.85
C PRO A 117 4.92 7.60 2.70
N ALA A 118 4.69 6.79 3.74
CA ALA A 118 4.77 5.34 3.65
C ALA A 118 3.69 4.74 2.73
N TRP A 119 2.51 5.36 2.65
CA TRP A 119 1.39 4.88 1.85
C TRP A 119 1.67 4.85 0.33
N PRO A 120 2.17 5.92 -0.31
CA PRO A 120 2.55 5.87 -1.72
C PRO A 120 3.71 4.90 -2.00
N ILE A 121 4.68 4.78 -1.09
CA ILE A 121 5.80 3.84 -1.22
C ILE A 121 5.27 2.40 -1.18
N ALA A 122 4.43 2.08 -0.21
CA ALA A 122 3.76 0.78 -0.14
C ALA A 122 2.90 0.52 -1.38
N SER A 123 2.14 1.51 -1.85
CA SER A 123 1.29 1.38 -3.05
C SER A 123 2.08 1.06 -4.31
N LEU A 124 3.23 1.72 -4.51
CA LEU A 124 4.15 1.40 -5.61
C LEU A 124 4.70 -0.03 -5.49
N SER A 125 5.13 -0.43 -4.29
CA SER A 125 5.62 -1.78 -4.04
C SER A 125 4.54 -2.83 -4.31
N ILE A 126 3.32 -2.60 -3.84
CA ILE A 126 2.18 -3.49 -4.05
C ILE A 126 1.84 -3.60 -5.54
N ASP A 127 1.83 -2.51 -6.31
CA ASP A 127 1.63 -2.58 -7.77
C ASP A 127 2.66 -3.50 -8.44
N ARG A 128 3.94 -3.40 -8.06
CA ARG A 128 5.00 -4.27 -8.60
C ARG A 128 4.83 -5.72 -8.20
N ILE A 129 4.51 -5.99 -6.94
CA ILE A 129 4.26 -7.34 -6.41
C ILE A 129 3.04 -7.95 -7.10
N THR A 130 1.96 -7.19 -7.28
CA THR A 130 0.75 -7.64 -7.99
C THR A 130 1.07 -8.07 -9.42
N ARG A 131 1.83 -7.26 -10.16
CA ARG A 131 2.27 -7.60 -11.52
C ARG A 131 3.19 -8.81 -11.57
N LEU A 132 4.03 -8.98 -10.55
CA LEU A 132 4.87 -10.17 -10.40
C LEU A 132 4.01 -11.42 -10.16
N PHE A 133 3.03 -11.34 -9.28
CA PHE A 133 2.11 -12.45 -9.00
C PHE A 133 1.31 -12.82 -10.25
N ASP A 134 0.80 -11.84 -10.99
CA ASP A 134 0.07 -12.08 -12.24
C ASP A 134 0.95 -12.77 -13.28
N TRP A 135 2.18 -12.29 -13.47
CA TRP A 135 3.15 -12.91 -14.36
C TRP A 135 3.52 -14.36 -13.93
N CYS A 136 3.73 -14.58 -12.62
CA CYS A 136 4.02 -15.91 -12.08
C CYS A 136 2.85 -16.87 -12.34
N LEU A 137 1.63 -16.41 -12.10
CA LEU A 137 0.41 -17.20 -12.30
C LEU A 137 0.21 -17.56 -13.77
N GLU A 138 0.36 -16.60 -14.69
CA GLU A 138 0.32 -16.87 -16.14
C GLU A 138 1.39 -17.85 -16.60
N ARG A 139 2.58 -17.79 -15.99
CA ARG A 139 3.66 -18.71 -16.33
C ARG A 139 3.36 -20.12 -15.81
N LEU A 140 2.78 -20.22 -14.63
CA LEU A 140 2.36 -21.48 -14.02
C LEU A 140 1.23 -22.13 -14.84
N GLU A 141 0.21 -21.35 -15.22
CA GLU A 141 -0.89 -21.81 -16.08
C GLU A 141 -0.38 -22.39 -17.40
N ARG A 142 0.57 -21.69 -18.04
CA ARG A 142 1.20 -22.16 -19.29
C ARG A 142 2.04 -23.43 -19.09
N SER A 143 2.77 -23.53 -17.99
CA SER A 143 3.65 -24.67 -17.70
C SER A 143 2.86 -25.93 -17.37
N LEU A 144 1.79 -25.80 -16.59
CA LEU A 144 0.96 -26.92 -16.16
C LEU A 144 -0.13 -27.29 -17.19
N LYS A 145 -0.24 -26.53 -18.29
CA LYS A 145 -1.32 -26.65 -19.28
C LYS A 145 -2.72 -26.63 -18.62
N PHE A 146 -2.81 -25.95 -17.49
CA PHE A 146 -4.01 -25.80 -16.69
C PHE A 146 -4.38 -24.31 -16.67
N ILE A 147 -5.58 -24.01 -17.14
CA ILE A 147 -6.11 -22.63 -17.08
C ILE A 147 -7.08 -22.58 -15.90
N LEU A 148 -6.81 -21.71 -14.95
CA LEU A 148 -7.74 -21.41 -13.89
C LEU A 148 -9.00 -20.80 -14.49
N HIS A 149 -10.13 -21.50 -14.35
CA HIS A 149 -11.39 -21.01 -14.89
C HIS A 149 -11.76 -19.66 -14.27
N PRO A 150 -12.25 -18.68 -15.05
CA PRO A 150 -12.63 -17.37 -14.53
C PRO A 150 -13.59 -17.40 -13.33
N SER A 151 -14.48 -18.43 -13.27
CA SER A 151 -15.38 -18.63 -12.13
C SER A 151 -14.66 -18.90 -10.81
N ALA A 152 -13.45 -19.49 -10.83
CA ALA A 152 -12.67 -19.72 -9.62
C ALA A 152 -12.25 -18.39 -8.99
N PHE A 153 -11.85 -17.40 -9.81
CA PHE A 153 -11.53 -16.07 -9.33
C PHE A 153 -12.76 -15.32 -8.80
N ILE A 154 -13.93 -15.52 -9.42
CA ILE A 154 -15.19 -14.94 -8.94
C ILE A 154 -15.54 -15.50 -7.56
N ILE A 155 -15.50 -16.83 -7.40
CA ILE A 155 -15.79 -17.49 -6.12
C ILE A 155 -14.77 -17.05 -5.05
N ALA A 156 -13.47 -17.09 -5.36
CA ALA A 156 -12.41 -16.67 -4.45
C ALA A 156 -12.56 -15.19 -4.05
N TYR A 157 -12.95 -14.33 -4.99
CA TYR A 157 -13.23 -12.92 -4.72
C TYR A 157 -14.32 -12.76 -3.67
N TRP A 158 -15.49 -13.39 -3.88
CA TRP A 158 -16.60 -13.26 -2.95
C TRP A 158 -16.29 -13.85 -1.57
N LEU A 159 -15.59 -14.99 -1.51
CA LEU A 159 -15.16 -15.56 -0.24
C LEU A 159 -14.20 -14.64 0.50
N THR A 160 -13.20 -14.11 -0.18
CA THR A 160 -12.18 -13.23 0.41
C THR A 160 -12.80 -11.93 0.91
N PHE A 161 -13.55 -11.25 0.06
CA PHE A 161 -14.06 -9.91 0.39
C PHE A 161 -15.27 -9.95 1.33
N ALA A 162 -16.10 -10.99 1.29
CA ALA A 162 -17.15 -11.18 2.28
C ALA A 162 -16.56 -11.49 3.67
N SER A 163 -15.51 -12.33 3.73
CA SER A 163 -14.79 -12.60 4.98
C SER A 163 -14.12 -11.32 5.53
N PHE A 164 -13.48 -10.54 4.65
CA PHE A 164 -12.92 -9.25 5.03
C PHE A 164 -13.99 -8.31 5.59
N LEU A 165 -15.12 -8.17 4.91
CA LEU A 165 -16.21 -7.30 5.38
C LEU A 165 -16.74 -7.73 6.74
N THR A 166 -16.86 -9.03 6.98
CA THR A 166 -17.26 -9.57 8.29
C THR A 166 -16.25 -9.20 9.38
N LEU A 167 -14.96 -9.36 9.12
CA LEU A 167 -13.90 -8.94 10.05
C LEU A 167 -13.90 -7.43 10.28
N MET A 168 -14.11 -6.65 9.23
CA MET A 168 -14.23 -5.19 9.33
C MET A 168 -15.39 -4.78 10.23
N LEU A 169 -16.58 -5.37 10.05
CA LEU A 169 -17.75 -5.07 10.86
C LEU A 169 -17.48 -5.35 12.35
N VAL A 170 -16.84 -6.48 12.66
CA VAL A 170 -16.47 -6.83 14.05
C VAL A 170 -15.45 -5.83 14.60
N PHE A 171 -14.41 -5.52 13.82
CA PHE A 171 -13.33 -4.64 14.27
C PHE A 171 -13.80 -3.21 14.53
N VAL A 172 -14.65 -2.64 13.64
CA VAL A 172 -15.09 -1.25 13.76
C VAL A 172 -16.34 -1.07 14.61
N ALA A 173 -16.93 -2.16 15.15
CA ALA A 173 -18.16 -2.13 15.94
C ALA A 173 -18.16 -1.07 17.07
N PRO A 174 -17.06 -0.86 17.82
CA PRO A 174 -17.02 0.17 18.88
C PRO A 174 -17.19 1.61 18.38
N THR A 175 -17.10 1.83 17.07
CA THR A 175 -17.13 3.17 16.45
C THR A 175 -18.28 3.36 15.47
N PHE A 176 -19.32 2.51 15.48
CA PHE A 176 -20.47 2.63 14.57
C PHE A 176 -21.26 3.94 14.73
N ASP A 177 -21.19 4.58 15.89
CA ASP A 177 -21.74 5.90 16.14
C ASP A 177 -21.04 7.00 15.34
N LYS A 178 -19.79 6.79 14.94
CA LYS A 178 -18.97 7.78 14.23
C LYS A 178 -19.32 7.82 12.73
N SER A 179 -19.53 9.03 12.20
CA SER A 179 -19.84 9.23 10.78
C SER A 179 -18.72 8.76 9.85
N PHE A 180 -17.46 8.93 10.24
CA PHE A 180 -16.31 8.44 9.45
C PHE A 180 -16.30 6.91 9.34
N THR A 181 -16.63 6.18 10.40
CA THR A 181 -16.73 4.71 10.35
C THR A 181 -17.86 4.26 9.43
N ARG A 182 -19.03 4.92 9.53
CA ARG A 182 -20.16 4.62 8.62
C ARG A 182 -19.80 4.89 7.15
N LEU A 183 -19.12 6.00 6.87
CA LEU A 183 -18.63 6.31 5.53
C LEU A 183 -17.64 5.26 5.03
N ALA A 184 -16.65 4.87 5.85
CA ALA A 184 -15.67 3.85 5.50
C ALA A 184 -16.33 2.50 5.19
N LEU A 185 -17.35 2.09 5.95
CA LEU A 185 -18.15 0.88 5.69
C LEU A 185 -18.92 0.98 4.37
N ILE A 186 -19.61 2.08 4.12
CA ILE A 186 -20.35 2.29 2.87
C ILE A 186 -19.41 2.22 1.67
N LEU A 187 -18.28 2.91 1.73
CA LEU A 187 -17.28 2.89 0.65
C LEU A 187 -16.70 1.48 0.43
N SER A 188 -16.42 0.74 1.50
CA SER A 188 -15.94 -0.64 1.41
C SER A 188 -16.98 -1.58 0.77
N ILE A 189 -18.25 -1.46 1.18
CA ILE A 189 -19.35 -2.24 0.59
C ILE A 189 -19.53 -1.90 -0.89
N LEU A 190 -19.56 -0.62 -1.24
CA LEU A 190 -19.67 -0.17 -2.64
C LEU A 190 -18.51 -0.69 -3.49
N LEU A 191 -17.29 -0.68 -2.93
CA LEU A 191 -16.11 -1.20 -3.60
C LEU A 191 -16.21 -2.69 -3.87
N ILE A 192 -16.67 -3.48 -2.89
CA ILE A 192 -16.85 -4.93 -3.02
C ILE A 192 -17.94 -5.28 -4.03
N LEU A 193 -19.07 -4.58 -3.99
CA LEU A 193 -20.23 -4.86 -4.84
C LEU A 193 -20.08 -4.38 -6.29
N THR A 194 -19.16 -3.46 -6.57
CA THR A 194 -18.99 -2.91 -7.92
C THR A 194 -18.18 -3.86 -8.80
N PRO A 195 -18.53 -4.01 -10.10
CA PRO A 195 -17.78 -4.85 -11.04
C PRO A 195 -16.29 -4.50 -11.10
N THR A 196 -15.44 -5.52 -11.14
CA THR A 196 -13.99 -5.36 -11.21
C THR A 196 -13.37 -6.57 -11.90
N ASP A 197 -12.07 -6.47 -12.23
CA ASP A 197 -11.26 -7.63 -12.56
C ASP A 197 -10.98 -8.42 -11.28
N HIS A 198 -11.69 -9.54 -11.09
CA HIS A 198 -11.63 -10.36 -9.89
C HIS A 198 -10.23 -10.96 -9.68
N ARG A 199 -9.56 -11.40 -10.77
CA ARG A 199 -8.20 -11.94 -10.71
C ARG A 199 -7.24 -10.87 -10.19
N PHE A 200 -7.24 -9.70 -10.83
CA PHE A 200 -6.31 -8.64 -10.46
C PHE A 200 -6.62 -8.09 -9.06
N ALA A 201 -7.89 -8.00 -8.67
CA ALA A 201 -8.28 -7.60 -7.32
C ALA A 201 -7.75 -8.56 -6.25
N LEU A 202 -7.86 -9.88 -6.46
CA LEU A 202 -7.34 -10.89 -5.53
C LEU A 202 -5.81 -10.84 -5.42
N LEU A 203 -5.11 -10.69 -6.54
CA LEU A 203 -3.65 -10.58 -6.54
C LEU A 203 -3.20 -9.30 -5.83
N THR A 204 -3.90 -8.18 -6.05
CA THR A 204 -3.63 -6.91 -5.36
C THR A 204 -3.92 -7.02 -3.86
N PHE A 205 -5.02 -7.65 -3.48
CA PHE A 205 -5.36 -7.92 -2.09
C PHE A 205 -4.29 -8.78 -1.41
N SER A 206 -3.84 -9.85 -2.07
CA SER A 206 -2.79 -10.73 -1.55
C SER A 206 -1.45 -10.02 -1.40
N ALA A 207 -1.06 -9.22 -2.40
CA ALA A 207 0.17 -8.42 -2.35
C ALA A 207 0.13 -7.37 -1.22
N GLY A 208 -1.01 -6.67 -1.09
CA GLY A 208 -1.22 -5.68 -0.05
C GLY A 208 -1.25 -6.29 1.35
N SER A 209 -1.94 -7.42 1.54
CA SER A 209 -1.97 -8.13 2.83
C SER A 209 -0.59 -8.71 3.19
N GLY A 210 0.16 -9.24 2.23
CA GLY A 210 1.50 -9.78 2.47
C GLY A 210 2.50 -8.70 2.90
N LEU A 211 2.54 -7.56 2.19
CA LEU A 211 3.38 -6.42 2.60
C LEU A 211 2.87 -5.83 3.91
N GLY A 212 1.54 -5.67 4.05
CA GLY A 212 0.88 -5.19 5.26
C GLY A 212 1.21 -6.01 6.49
N TYR A 213 1.28 -7.34 6.36
CA TYR A 213 1.69 -8.20 7.48
C TYR A 213 3.07 -7.83 8.02
N SER A 214 4.06 -7.63 7.15
CA SER A 214 5.42 -7.25 7.58
C SER A 214 5.44 -5.88 8.25
N LEU A 215 4.70 -4.91 7.70
CA LEU A 215 4.58 -3.55 8.26
C LEU A 215 3.87 -3.58 9.62
N GLU A 216 2.78 -4.31 9.73
CA GLU A 216 1.99 -4.42 10.96
C GLU A 216 2.77 -5.15 12.07
N VAL A 217 3.47 -6.24 11.74
CA VAL A 217 4.34 -6.92 12.70
C VAL A 217 5.42 -5.96 13.22
N TRP A 218 6.05 -5.20 12.32
CA TRP A 218 7.05 -4.23 12.73
C TRP A 218 6.44 -3.14 13.62
N GLY A 219 5.40 -2.46 13.16
CA GLY A 219 4.85 -1.29 13.82
C GLY A 219 4.21 -1.62 15.17
N THR A 220 3.46 -2.73 15.26
CA THR A 220 2.77 -3.11 16.51
C THR A 220 3.70 -3.71 17.55
N THR A 221 4.72 -4.48 17.14
CA THR A 221 5.70 -5.05 18.09
C THR A 221 6.72 -4.02 18.60
N ARG A 222 6.88 -2.86 17.92
CA ARG A 222 7.68 -1.70 18.37
C ARG A 222 6.82 -0.61 19.00
N GLU A 223 5.52 -0.86 19.14
CA GLU A 223 4.56 0.10 19.69
C GLU A 223 4.56 1.44 18.95
N CYS A 224 4.99 1.47 17.66
CA CYS A 224 4.89 2.65 16.81
C CYS A 224 3.44 3.09 16.66
N TRP A 225 2.54 2.10 16.56
CA TRP A 225 1.10 2.28 16.70
C TRP A 225 0.48 1.11 17.48
N THR A 226 -0.60 1.41 18.16
CA THR A 226 -1.33 0.45 18.99
C THR A 226 -2.81 0.49 18.61
N TYR A 227 -3.38 -0.66 18.34
CA TYR A 227 -4.82 -0.83 18.11
C TYR A 227 -5.58 -0.92 19.43
N TYR A 228 -6.84 -0.50 19.45
CA TYR A 228 -7.68 -0.62 20.64
C TYR A 228 -7.84 -2.08 21.12
N THR A 229 -7.62 -3.06 20.24
CA THR A 229 -7.65 -4.50 20.57
C THR A 229 -6.38 -5.00 21.27
N HIS A 230 -5.31 -4.21 21.28
CA HIS A 230 -3.97 -4.58 21.77
C HIS A 230 -3.37 -5.84 21.13
N GLN A 231 -3.89 -6.26 19.96
CA GLN A 231 -3.31 -7.35 19.18
C GLN A 231 -2.08 -6.88 18.39
N THR A 232 -1.09 -7.76 18.22
CA THR A 232 0.22 -7.44 17.60
C THR A 232 0.60 -8.44 16.50
N PRO A 233 0.14 -8.26 15.26
CA PRO A 233 -0.90 -7.33 14.77
C PRO A 233 -2.32 -7.94 14.83
N PRO A 234 -3.38 -7.12 14.78
CA PRO A 234 -4.73 -7.65 14.58
C PRO A 234 -4.89 -8.12 13.11
N LEU A 235 -5.53 -9.28 12.94
CA LEU A 235 -5.75 -9.86 11.61
C LEU A 235 -6.47 -8.89 10.67
N PHE A 236 -7.44 -8.14 11.19
CA PHE A 236 -8.14 -7.12 10.41
C PHE A 236 -7.17 -6.11 9.79
N ALA A 237 -6.21 -5.58 10.56
CA ALA A 237 -5.28 -4.58 10.07
C ALA A 237 -4.42 -5.11 8.91
N VAL A 238 -3.93 -6.33 9.03
CA VAL A 238 -3.19 -7.00 7.95
C VAL A 238 -4.01 -7.10 6.67
N LEU A 239 -5.26 -7.56 6.76
CA LEU A 239 -6.14 -7.69 5.60
C LEU A 239 -6.65 -6.32 5.09
N ALA A 240 -6.73 -5.32 5.97
CA ALA A 240 -7.10 -3.94 5.60
C ALA A 240 -6.06 -3.30 4.66
N HIS A 241 -4.76 -3.64 4.78
CA HIS A 241 -3.76 -3.23 3.78
C HIS A 241 -4.07 -3.79 2.39
N GLY A 242 -4.51 -5.05 2.31
CA GLY A 242 -4.97 -5.65 1.05
C GLY A 242 -6.18 -4.94 0.48
N MET A 243 -7.17 -4.63 1.32
CA MET A 243 -8.38 -3.91 0.89
C MET A 243 -8.07 -2.48 0.46
N ALA A 244 -7.21 -1.78 1.20
CA ALA A 244 -6.75 -0.43 0.84
C ALA A 244 -6.04 -0.43 -0.52
N ALA A 245 -5.18 -1.43 -0.77
CA ALA A 245 -4.49 -1.58 -2.05
C ALA A 245 -5.48 -1.76 -3.22
N VAL A 246 -6.52 -2.58 -3.06
CA VAL A 246 -7.58 -2.74 -4.06
C VAL A 246 -8.35 -1.44 -4.25
N ALA A 247 -8.67 -0.73 -3.16
CA ALA A 247 -9.35 0.56 -3.21
C ALA A 247 -8.53 1.60 -3.99
N PHE A 248 -7.24 1.69 -3.72
CA PHE A 248 -6.34 2.63 -4.39
C PHE A 248 -6.15 2.30 -5.87
N TRP A 249 -5.98 1.01 -6.20
CA TRP A 249 -5.95 0.58 -7.59
C TRP A 249 -7.20 1.00 -8.34
N ARG A 250 -8.39 0.77 -7.77
CA ARG A 250 -9.67 1.13 -8.41
C ARG A 250 -9.86 2.64 -8.48
N ALA A 251 -9.50 3.40 -7.44
CA ALA A 251 -9.51 4.86 -7.48
C ALA A 251 -8.61 5.38 -8.61
N GLY A 252 -7.43 4.79 -8.80
CA GLY A 252 -6.54 5.10 -9.92
C GLY A 252 -7.18 4.85 -11.29
N LEU A 253 -7.94 3.76 -11.45
CA LEU A 253 -8.69 3.50 -12.70
C LEU A 253 -9.78 4.54 -12.92
N MET A 254 -10.54 4.91 -11.89
CA MET A 254 -11.58 5.94 -11.98
C MET A 254 -11.00 7.30 -12.40
N VAL A 255 -9.89 7.71 -11.78
CA VAL A 255 -9.20 8.96 -12.15
C VAL A 255 -8.78 8.96 -13.61
N LYS A 256 -8.22 7.84 -14.12
CA LYS A 256 -7.84 7.71 -15.54
C LYS A 256 -9.04 7.89 -16.47
N VAL A 257 -10.17 7.27 -16.16
CA VAL A 257 -11.41 7.39 -16.97
C VAL A 257 -11.93 8.83 -16.96
N LEU A 258 -11.99 9.46 -15.79
CA LEU A 258 -12.44 10.84 -15.66
C LEU A 258 -11.55 11.81 -16.44
N TRP A 259 -10.22 11.64 -16.32
CA TRP A 259 -9.25 12.49 -17.02
C TRP A 259 -9.34 12.33 -18.55
N GLY A 260 -9.48 11.07 -19.04
CA GLY A 260 -9.67 10.80 -20.44
C GLY A 260 -10.96 11.42 -21.02
N ASN A 261 -12.04 11.42 -20.25
CA ASN A 261 -13.32 12.03 -20.64
C ASN A 261 -13.26 13.56 -20.65
N LEU A 262 -12.56 14.17 -19.68
CA LEU A 262 -12.33 15.62 -19.65
C LEU A 262 -11.48 16.08 -20.86
N GLY A 263 -10.42 15.38 -21.16
CA GLY A 263 -9.58 15.69 -22.33
C GLY A 263 -10.37 15.68 -23.65
N LYS A 264 -11.25 14.68 -23.83
CA LYS A 264 -12.13 14.62 -25.01
C LYS A 264 -13.13 15.79 -25.07
N LYS A 265 -13.71 16.18 -23.94
CA LYS A 265 -14.66 17.32 -23.90
C LYS A 265 -13.96 18.65 -24.22
N LEU A 266 -12.75 18.84 -23.71
CA LEU A 266 -11.98 20.06 -23.97
C LEU A 266 -11.52 20.17 -25.44
N SER A 267 -11.13 19.06 -26.08
CA SER A 267 -10.79 19.06 -27.50
C SER A 267 -12.00 19.41 -28.39
N VAL A 268 -13.18 18.85 -28.09
CA VAL A 268 -14.42 19.17 -28.82
C VAL A 268 -14.87 20.63 -28.58
N ALA A 269 -14.61 21.18 -27.40
CA ALA A 269 -14.94 22.58 -27.12
C ALA A 269 -14.00 23.58 -27.82
N SER A 270 -12.73 23.19 -28.07
CA SER A 270 -11.76 24.02 -28.80
C SER A 270 -11.94 23.99 -30.32
N GLU A 271 -12.71 23.05 -30.85
CA GLU A 271 -13.02 22.93 -32.29
C GLU A 271 -14.33 23.62 -32.69
N ARG A 272 -15.05 24.23 -31.72
CA ARG A 272 -16.23 25.04 -32.04
C ARG A 272 -15.80 26.47 -32.32
N PRO A 273 -16.07 27.00 -33.54
CA PRO A 273 -15.70 28.35 -33.95
C PRO A 273 -16.40 29.42 -33.10
#